data_974a17f95c53daeb28abab6012c9e170
#
_entry.id   974a17f95c53daeb28abab6012c9e170
#
_cell.length_a   1.000
_cell.length_b   1.000
_cell.length_c   1.000
_cell.angle_alpha   90.00
_cell.angle_beta   90.00
_cell.angle_gamma   90.00
#
_symmetry.space_group_name_H-M   'P 1'
#
loop_
_entity.id
_entity.type
_entity.pdbx_description
1 polymer ?
#
loop_
_entity_poly.entity_id
_entity_poly.type
_entity_poly.pdbx_seq_one_letter_code
_entity_poly.pdbx_strand_id
1 'polypeptide(L)'
;MYSSVIVWDLETVADLGGFAAANDLIGKSAVEVREAIGDKFPKHIYHSIICIGALIAHRETDHWAVDALGAPHVGDRTEKQLIAAFCDKIAELRPQLVTGP
;
A
#
# COMPACT_ATOMS: atom_id res chain seq x y z
N MET A 1 -18.26 5.65 18.57
CA MET A 1 -17.96 4.25 18.22
C MET A 1 -17.97 4.09 16.70
N TYR A 2 -17.03 3.33 16.18
CA TYR A 2 -16.96 3.06 14.74
C TYR A 2 -17.97 1.99 14.35
N SER A 3 -18.72 2.23 13.27
CA SER A 3 -19.67 1.24 12.71
C SER A 3 -19.04 0.38 11.63
N SER A 4 -17.86 0.74 11.14
CA SER A 4 -17.12 0.01 10.11
C SER A 4 -15.67 -0.14 10.53
N VAL A 5 -15.03 -1.18 9.98
CA VAL A 5 -13.59 -1.41 10.13
C VAL A 5 -13.00 -1.78 8.80
N ILE A 6 -11.78 -1.30 8.52
CA ILE A 6 -10.97 -1.78 7.41
C ILE A 6 -9.71 -2.39 8.00
N VAL A 7 -9.53 -3.68 7.80
CA VAL A 7 -8.29 -4.39 8.09
C VAL A 7 -7.49 -4.40 6.80
N TRP A 8 -6.27 -3.87 6.81
CA TRP A 8 -5.52 -3.64 5.60
C TRP A 8 -4.05 -3.97 5.75
N ASP A 9 -3.42 -4.26 4.62
CA ASP A 9 -2.01 -4.52 4.52
C ASP A 9 -1.48 -4.01 3.18
N LEU A 10 -0.21 -3.64 3.14
CA LEU A 10 0.44 -3.15 1.93
C LEU A 10 1.52 -4.12 1.49
N GLU A 11 1.59 -4.34 0.18
CA GLU A 11 2.74 -4.96 -0.46
C GLU A 11 3.48 -3.88 -1.23
N THR A 12 4.77 -3.75 -1.01
CA THR A 12 5.60 -2.73 -1.64
C THR A 12 6.83 -3.34 -2.27
N VAL A 13 7.39 -2.63 -3.24
CA VAL A 13 8.70 -2.96 -3.80
C VAL A 13 9.58 -1.71 -3.78
N ALA A 14 10.89 -1.90 -3.82
CA ALA A 14 11.82 -0.80 -3.88
C ALA A 14 11.58 0.03 -5.15
N ASP A 15 11.46 1.34 -5.00
CA ASP A 15 11.38 2.26 -6.12
C ASP A 15 12.80 2.58 -6.59
N LEU A 16 13.31 1.78 -7.52
CA LEU A 16 14.67 1.93 -8.03
C LEU A 16 14.86 3.27 -8.74
N GLY A 17 13.85 3.74 -9.46
CA GLY A 17 13.89 5.03 -10.13
C GLY A 17 14.00 6.20 -9.15
N GLY A 18 13.16 6.17 -8.10
CA GLY A 18 13.19 7.18 -7.04
C GLY A 18 14.50 7.19 -6.27
N PHE A 19 15.01 6.01 -5.92
CA PHE A 19 16.30 5.88 -5.25
C PHE A 19 17.44 6.41 -6.13
N ALA A 20 17.43 6.04 -7.41
CA ALA A 20 18.45 6.50 -8.35
C ALA A 20 18.44 8.02 -8.50
N ALA A 21 17.26 8.63 -8.60
CA ALA A 21 17.11 10.08 -8.72
C ALA A 21 17.65 10.81 -7.47
N ALA A 22 17.39 10.28 -6.28
CA ALA A 22 17.81 10.88 -5.02
C ALA A 22 19.31 10.70 -4.74
N ASN A 23 19.95 9.69 -5.33
CA ASN A 23 21.33 9.31 -5.05
C ASN A 23 22.26 9.45 -6.27
N ASP A 24 21.87 10.26 -7.25
CA ASP A 24 22.65 10.56 -8.45
C ASP A 24 23.04 9.31 -9.26
N LEU A 25 22.09 8.38 -9.38
CA LEU A 25 22.28 7.14 -10.11
C LEU A 25 21.42 7.07 -11.38
N ILE A 26 20.88 8.20 -11.84
CA ILE A 26 20.09 8.26 -13.07
C ILE A 26 20.94 7.77 -14.25
N GLY A 27 20.36 6.89 -15.06
CA GLY A 27 21.06 6.28 -16.18
C GLY A 27 21.75 4.97 -15.85
N LYS A 28 21.80 4.59 -14.57
CA LYS A 28 22.32 3.27 -14.17
C LYS A 28 21.28 2.19 -14.39
N SER A 29 21.74 0.97 -14.61
CA SER A 29 20.85 -0.19 -14.74
C SER A 29 20.18 -0.53 -13.41
N ALA A 30 19.10 -1.34 -13.48
CA ALA A 30 18.43 -1.81 -12.26
C ALA A 30 19.39 -2.60 -11.36
N VAL A 31 20.29 -3.39 -11.96
CA VAL A 31 21.30 -4.16 -11.20
C VAL A 31 22.26 -3.20 -10.48
N GLU A 32 22.74 -2.17 -11.14
CA GLU A 32 23.64 -1.19 -10.54
C GLU A 32 22.96 -0.42 -9.39
N VAL A 33 21.70 -0.05 -9.54
CA VAL A 33 20.92 0.61 -8.48
C VAL A 33 20.72 -0.33 -7.29
N ARG A 34 20.41 -1.59 -7.54
CA ARG A 34 20.27 -2.59 -6.47
C ARG A 34 21.58 -2.80 -5.71
N GLU A 35 22.69 -2.82 -6.41
CA GLU A 35 24.02 -2.91 -5.79
C GLU A 35 24.32 -1.69 -4.92
N ALA A 36 23.94 -0.50 -5.36
CA ALA A 36 24.10 0.72 -4.58
C ALA A 36 23.25 0.72 -3.28
N ILE A 37 22.05 0.13 -3.33
CA ILE A 37 21.22 -0.06 -2.13
C ILE A 37 21.91 -1.04 -1.18
N GLY A 38 22.55 -2.08 -1.72
CA GLY A 38 23.21 -3.13 -0.94
C GLY A 38 22.22 -3.97 -0.15
N ASP A 39 22.64 -4.41 1.03
CA ASP A 39 21.81 -5.25 1.92
C ASP A 39 20.87 -4.42 2.79
N LYS A 40 20.92 -3.09 2.68
CA LYS A 40 20.08 -2.21 3.48
C LYS A 40 18.69 -2.13 2.89
N PHE A 41 17.69 -2.19 3.76
CA PHE A 41 16.32 -1.94 3.35
C PHE A 41 16.18 -0.43 3.02
N PRO A 42 15.72 -0.05 1.82
CA PRO A 42 15.57 1.36 1.46
C PRO A 42 14.60 2.07 2.40
N LYS A 43 14.75 3.38 2.56
CA LYS A 43 13.79 4.20 3.29
C LYS A 43 12.41 4.07 2.63
N HIS A 44 11.35 4.20 3.43
CA HIS A 44 9.97 4.03 2.95
C HIS A 44 9.64 4.93 1.75
N ILE A 45 10.22 6.12 1.67
CA ILE A 45 10.02 7.03 0.53
C ILE A 45 10.49 6.43 -0.81
N TYR A 46 11.38 5.42 -0.76
CA TYR A 46 11.87 4.74 -1.95
C TYR A 46 11.13 3.41 -2.21
N HIS A 47 9.96 3.24 -1.65
CA HIS A 47 9.10 2.10 -1.91
C HIS A 47 7.88 2.51 -2.71
N SER A 48 7.51 1.69 -3.68
CA SER A 48 6.27 1.84 -4.43
C SER A 48 5.26 0.81 -3.97
N ILE A 49 4.02 1.22 -3.77
CA ILE A 49 2.93 0.34 -3.39
C ILE A 49 2.47 -0.42 -4.62
N ILE A 50 2.45 -1.75 -4.57
CA ILE A 50 1.99 -2.59 -5.67
C ILE A 50 0.65 -3.26 -5.38
N CYS A 51 0.26 -3.37 -4.13
CA CYS A 51 -0.99 -4.00 -3.74
C CYS A 51 -1.46 -3.47 -2.40
N ILE A 52 -2.77 -3.29 -2.26
CA ILE A 52 -3.41 -2.96 -0.98
C ILE A 52 -4.43 -4.05 -0.69
N GLY A 53 -4.09 -4.97 0.21
CA GLY A 53 -5.03 -5.96 0.70
C GLY A 53 -5.96 -5.32 1.72
N ALA A 54 -7.26 -5.53 1.59
CA ALA A 54 -8.23 -4.94 2.51
C ALA A 54 -9.42 -5.84 2.74
N LEU A 55 -9.85 -5.91 4.00
CA LEU A 55 -11.10 -6.52 4.42
C LEU A 55 -11.95 -5.41 5.04
N ILE A 56 -13.17 -5.25 4.53
CA ILE A 56 -14.12 -4.25 5.02
C ILE A 56 -15.25 -4.98 5.72
N ALA A 57 -15.54 -4.59 6.96
CA ALA A 57 -16.61 -5.16 7.74
C ALA A 57 -17.43 -4.07 8.43
N HIS A 58 -18.69 -4.37 8.72
CA HIS A 58 -19.54 -3.48 9.49
C HIS A 58 -19.99 -4.16 10.78
N ARG A 59 -20.35 -3.34 11.76
CA ARG A 59 -20.75 -3.84 13.07
C ARG A 59 -22.23 -4.22 13.07
N GLU A 60 -22.49 -5.47 13.45
CA GLU A 60 -23.80 -5.94 13.81
C GLU A 60 -23.98 -5.87 15.33
N THR A 61 -25.11 -6.34 15.85
CA THR A 61 -25.44 -6.27 17.28
C THR A 61 -24.39 -6.97 18.15
N ASP A 62 -23.92 -8.14 17.72
CA ASP A 62 -23.04 -9.01 18.51
C ASP A 62 -21.81 -9.52 17.76
N HIS A 63 -21.59 -9.06 16.52
CA HIS A 63 -20.47 -9.50 15.70
C HIS A 63 -20.17 -8.49 14.59
N TRP A 64 -19.08 -8.73 13.86
CA TRP A 64 -18.73 -8.00 12.66
C TRP A 64 -19.08 -8.85 11.44
N ALA A 65 -19.72 -8.25 10.45
CA ALA A 65 -20.07 -8.91 9.20
C ALA A 65 -19.16 -8.37 8.08
N VAL A 66 -18.55 -9.28 7.33
CA VAL A 66 -17.67 -8.92 6.23
C VAL A 66 -18.47 -8.42 5.02
N ASP A 67 -18.18 -7.20 4.56
CA ASP A 67 -18.80 -6.61 3.38
C ASP A 67 -18.00 -6.87 2.12
N ALA A 68 -16.67 -6.83 2.21
CA ALA A 68 -15.80 -6.99 1.07
C ALA A 68 -14.42 -7.46 1.48
N LEU A 69 -13.79 -8.21 0.60
CA LEU A 69 -12.40 -8.63 0.72
C LEU A 69 -11.77 -8.53 -0.65
N GLY A 70 -10.65 -7.84 -0.76
CA GLY A 70 -10.00 -7.66 -2.03
C GLY A 70 -8.54 -7.27 -1.89
N ALA A 71 -7.85 -7.30 -3.02
CA ALA A 71 -6.45 -6.96 -3.10
C ALA A 71 -6.16 -6.25 -4.43
N PRO A 72 -6.67 -5.02 -4.62
CA PRO A 72 -6.37 -4.26 -5.83
C PRO A 72 -4.86 -4.04 -5.96
N HIS A 73 -4.36 -4.10 -7.18
CA HIS A 73 -2.93 -4.09 -7.45
C HIS A 73 -2.60 -3.32 -8.73
N VAL A 74 -1.32 -3.02 -8.91
CA VAL A 74 -0.85 -2.21 -10.07
C VAL A 74 -0.97 -2.93 -11.42
N GLY A 75 -1.29 -4.22 -11.45
CA GLY A 75 -1.62 -4.92 -12.70
C GLY A 75 -2.84 -4.33 -13.38
N ASP A 76 -3.81 -3.83 -12.60
CA ASP A 76 -5.05 -3.24 -13.09
C ASP A 76 -5.11 -1.73 -12.92
N ARG A 77 -4.28 -1.17 -12.04
CA ARG A 77 -4.34 0.25 -11.65
C ARG A 77 -2.94 0.80 -11.43
N THR A 78 -2.80 2.13 -11.52
CA THR A 78 -1.56 2.80 -11.11
C THR A 78 -1.50 2.88 -9.59
N GLU A 79 -0.31 3.11 -9.04
CA GLU A 79 -0.14 3.36 -7.60
C GLU A 79 -1.02 4.53 -7.14
N LYS A 80 -1.06 5.61 -7.91
CA LYS A 80 -1.91 6.76 -7.61
C LYS A 80 -3.38 6.38 -7.51
N GLN A 81 -3.87 5.54 -8.43
CA GLN A 81 -5.25 5.05 -8.41
C GLN A 81 -5.54 4.17 -7.21
N LEU A 82 -4.59 3.30 -6.82
CA LEU A 82 -4.72 2.47 -5.62
C LEU A 82 -4.86 3.33 -4.38
N ILE A 83 -3.98 4.29 -4.21
CA ILE A 83 -3.97 5.18 -3.05
C ILE A 83 -5.25 6.01 -3.02
N ALA A 84 -5.66 6.59 -4.15
CA ALA A 84 -6.86 7.40 -4.23
C ALA A 84 -8.12 6.59 -3.88
N ALA A 85 -8.25 5.38 -4.42
CA ALA A 85 -9.39 4.51 -4.14
C ALA A 85 -9.46 4.13 -2.65
N PHE A 86 -8.32 3.84 -2.04
CA PHE A 86 -8.25 3.51 -0.61
C PHE A 86 -8.65 4.71 0.25
N CYS A 87 -8.12 5.90 -0.05
CA CYS A 87 -8.48 7.14 0.66
C CYS A 87 -9.96 7.50 0.49
N ASP A 88 -10.52 7.31 -0.70
CA ASP A 88 -11.94 7.54 -0.95
C ASP A 88 -12.83 6.63 -0.11
N LYS A 89 -12.43 5.36 0.03
CA LYS A 89 -13.16 4.40 0.86
C LYS A 89 -13.10 4.79 2.33
N ILE A 90 -11.96 5.24 2.81
CA ILE A 90 -11.80 5.75 4.18
C ILE A 90 -12.71 6.96 4.41
N ALA A 91 -12.74 7.91 3.48
CA ALA A 91 -13.59 9.10 3.58
C ALA A 91 -15.07 8.75 3.58
N GLU A 92 -15.48 7.77 2.76
CA GLU A 92 -16.86 7.30 2.66
C GLU A 92 -17.33 6.63 3.95
N LEU A 93 -16.55 5.68 4.46
CA LEU A 93 -16.96 4.81 5.57
C LEU A 93 -16.60 5.36 6.94
N ARG A 94 -15.57 6.22 7.02
CA ARG A 94 -15.00 6.69 8.29
C ARG A 94 -14.76 5.52 9.27
N PRO A 95 -14.04 4.49 8.83
CA PRO A 95 -13.90 3.27 9.62
C PRO A 95 -12.81 3.38 10.66
N GLN A 96 -12.80 2.43 11.59
CA GLN A 96 -11.59 2.12 12.33
C GLN A 96 -10.60 1.45 11.38
N LEU A 97 -9.34 1.86 11.42
CA LEU A 97 -8.29 1.28 10.59
C LEU A 97 -7.43 0.34 11.42
N VAL A 98 -7.25 -0.88 10.93
CA VAL A 98 -6.43 -1.91 11.59
C VAL A 98 -5.45 -2.46 10.60
N THR A 99 -4.16 -2.41 10.92
CA THR A 99 -3.11 -3.02 10.11
C THR A 99 -2.79 -4.40 10.65
N GLY A 100 -2.47 -5.32 9.74
CA GLY A 100 -1.95 -6.63 10.11
C GLY A 100 -0.54 -6.53 10.68
N PRO A 101 -0.05 -7.61 11.31
CA PRO A 101 1.30 -7.67 11.85
C PRO A 101 2.36 -7.67 10.75
#